data_d4cc990a4453b3ce60af870367d32f99
#
_entry.id   d4cc990a4453b3ce60af870367d32f99
#
_cell.length_a   1.000
_cell.length_b   1.000
_cell.length_c   1.000
_cell.angle_alpha   90.00
_cell.angle_beta   90.00
_cell.angle_gamma   90.00
#
_symmetry.space_group_name_H-M   'P 1'
#
loop_
_entity.id
_entity.type
_entity.pdbx_description
1 polymer ?
#
loop_
_entity_poly.entity_id
_entity_poly.type
_entity_poly.pdbx_seq_one_letter_code
_entity_poly.pdbx_strand_id
1 'polypeptide(L)'
;QFASSAASDVYKRQFLDPLADKILVSSAFISFAILGYIDYWMFIIIIFRDIAITALRLLMIRNGYTMITSNIAKYKTASQVFIIIFTLSVIPFSSSQWLSTVLINAGLSIFDIVYFLTLVVTIFTAITGIAYFLQNKTQLKKIISFR
;
A
#
# COMPACT_ATOMS: atom_id res chain seq x y z
N GLN A 1 15.51 -14.20 -33.74
CA GLN A 1 16.10 -13.40 -32.66
C GLN A 1 15.22 -12.21 -32.19
N PHE A 2 14.52 -11.52 -33.09
CA PHE A 2 13.64 -10.39 -32.74
C PHE A 2 12.41 -10.81 -31.90
N ALA A 3 11.81 -11.96 -32.18
CA ALA A 3 10.63 -12.45 -31.43
C ALA A 3 10.98 -12.85 -29.97
N SER A 4 12.17 -13.40 -29.75
CA SER A 4 12.66 -13.77 -28.42
C SER A 4 12.95 -12.54 -27.55
N SER A 5 13.48 -11.45 -28.14
CA SER A 5 13.72 -10.18 -27.45
C SER A 5 12.41 -9.51 -27.04
N ALA A 6 11.43 -9.43 -27.94
CA ALA A 6 10.13 -8.81 -27.63
C ALA A 6 9.37 -9.56 -26.54
N ALA A 7 9.37 -10.89 -26.52
CA ALA A 7 8.75 -11.69 -25.46
C ALA A 7 9.45 -11.50 -24.12
N SER A 8 10.79 -11.42 -24.11
CA SER A 8 11.56 -11.12 -22.89
C SER A 8 11.28 -9.73 -22.33
N ASP A 9 11.11 -8.74 -23.21
CA ASP A 9 10.84 -7.35 -22.79
C ASP A 9 9.42 -7.17 -22.25
N VAL A 10 8.44 -7.86 -22.83
CA VAL A 10 7.06 -7.90 -22.31
C VAL A 10 7.03 -8.55 -20.92
N TYR A 11 7.74 -9.67 -20.74
CA TYR A 11 7.81 -10.37 -19.46
C TYR A 11 8.51 -9.51 -18.37
N LYS A 12 9.59 -8.82 -18.73
CA LYS A 12 10.28 -7.88 -17.83
C LYS A 12 9.38 -6.72 -17.43
N ARG A 13 8.63 -6.12 -18.34
CA ARG A 13 7.68 -5.05 -18.05
C ARG A 13 6.58 -5.51 -17.09
N GLN A 14 5.97 -6.66 -17.35
CA GLN A 14 4.93 -7.21 -16.47
C GLN A 14 5.40 -7.48 -15.04
N PHE A 15 6.70 -7.71 -14.83
CA PHE A 15 7.27 -7.88 -13.50
C PHE A 15 7.69 -6.55 -12.86
N LEU A 16 8.25 -5.63 -13.66
CA LEU A 16 8.77 -4.35 -13.18
C LEU A 16 7.65 -3.36 -12.80
N ASP A 17 6.53 -3.36 -13.53
CA ASP A 17 5.42 -2.43 -13.27
C ASP A 17 4.83 -2.59 -11.85
N PRO A 18 4.47 -3.80 -11.37
CA PRO A 18 3.99 -3.98 -10.01
C PRO A 18 5.05 -3.68 -8.93
N LEU A 19 6.34 -3.83 -9.26
CA LEU A 19 7.44 -3.52 -8.36
C LEU A 19 7.65 -2.01 -8.25
N ALA A 20 7.65 -1.32 -9.39
CA ALA A 20 7.79 0.13 -9.46
C ALA A 20 6.67 0.86 -8.70
N ASP A 21 5.42 0.41 -8.87
CA ASP A 21 4.27 0.95 -8.14
C ASP A 21 4.45 0.83 -6.62
N LYS A 22 4.92 -0.32 -6.14
CA LYS A 22 5.19 -0.52 -4.71
C LYS A 22 6.33 0.34 -4.18
N ILE A 23 7.40 0.49 -4.95
CA ILE A 23 8.52 1.36 -4.58
C ILE A 23 8.04 2.80 -4.47
N LEU A 24 7.23 3.27 -5.41
CA LEU A 24 6.69 4.62 -5.44
C LEU A 24 5.81 4.88 -4.21
N VAL A 25 4.86 4.00 -3.92
CA VAL A 25 3.99 4.12 -2.73
C VAL A 25 4.81 4.07 -1.44
N SER A 26 5.79 3.16 -1.37
CA SER A 26 6.67 3.03 -0.19
C SER A 26 7.52 4.27 0.02
N SER A 27 8.08 4.83 -1.05
CA SER A 27 8.91 6.05 -0.96
C SER A 27 8.09 7.27 -0.53
N ALA A 28 6.84 7.38 -0.95
CA ALA A 28 5.95 8.44 -0.49
C ALA A 28 5.68 8.34 1.02
N PHE A 29 5.29 7.16 1.51
CA PHE A 29 5.00 6.97 2.93
C PHE A 29 6.24 7.14 3.82
N ILE A 30 7.43 6.67 3.39
CA ILE A 30 8.66 6.91 4.17
C ILE A 30 9.01 8.40 4.20
N SER A 31 8.79 9.13 3.10
CA SER A 31 8.99 10.57 3.07
C SER A 31 8.05 11.29 4.05
N PHE A 32 6.79 10.89 4.13
CA PHE A 32 5.84 11.45 5.09
C PHE A 32 6.23 11.14 6.54
N ALA A 33 6.80 9.96 6.81
CA ALA A 33 7.31 9.61 8.13
C ALA A 33 8.55 10.44 8.51
N ILE A 34 9.47 10.64 7.57
CA ILE A 34 10.67 11.50 7.79
C ILE A 34 10.27 12.96 8.04
N LEU A 35 9.25 13.45 7.34
CA LEU A 35 8.72 14.81 7.51
C LEU A 35 7.84 14.97 8.76
N GLY A 36 7.58 13.89 9.51
CA GLY A 36 6.80 13.93 10.74
C GLY A 36 5.28 14.01 10.55
N TYR A 37 4.76 13.80 9.34
CA TYR A 37 3.31 13.76 9.08
C TYR A 37 2.66 12.47 9.58
N ILE A 38 3.42 11.38 9.65
CA ILE A 38 2.96 10.07 10.12
C ILE A 38 4.04 9.40 10.97
N ASP A 39 3.63 8.47 11.82
CA ASP A 39 4.56 7.67 12.61
C ASP A 39 5.18 6.53 11.81
N TYR A 40 6.43 6.16 12.12
CA TYR A 40 7.14 5.05 11.47
C TYR A 40 6.41 3.71 11.59
N TRP A 41 5.68 3.46 12.67
CA TRP A 41 4.93 2.20 12.83
C TRP A 41 3.80 2.05 11.79
N MET A 42 3.14 3.14 11.39
CA MET A 42 2.12 3.13 10.33
C MET A 42 2.73 2.71 8.99
N PHE A 43 3.87 3.30 8.64
CA PHE A 43 4.65 2.95 7.46
C PHE A 43 5.06 1.47 7.48
N ILE A 44 5.59 0.97 8.61
CA ILE A 44 6.00 -0.43 8.76
C ILE A 44 4.83 -1.39 8.53
N ILE A 45 3.65 -1.12 9.10
CA ILE A 45 2.46 -1.96 8.92
C ILE A 45 2.02 -2.00 7.46
N ILE A 46 1.98 -0.85 6.78
CA ILE A 46 1.58 -0.75 5.38
C ILE A 46 2.51 -1.59 4.50
N ILE A 47 3.83 -1.42 4.65
CA ILE A 47 4.83 -2.12 3.85
C ILE A 47 4.87 -3.60 4.15
N PHE A 48 4.90 -3.97 5.44
CA PHE A 48 4.93 -5.37 5.86
C PHE A 48 3.75 -6.14 5.27
N ARG A 49 2.55 -5.58 5.35
CA ARG A 49 1.35 -6.18 4.76
C ARG A 49 1.50 -6.35 3.25
N ASP A 50 2.01 -5.36 2.54
CA ASP A 50 2.13 -5.39 1.09
C ASP A 50 3.14 -6.43 0.61
N ILE A 51 4.24 -6.56 1.32
CA ILE A 51 5.24 -7.61 1.08
C ILE A 51 4.66 -8.98 1.42
N ALA A 52 4.02 -9.12 2.57
CA ALA A 52 3.46 -10.40 3.04
C ALA A 52 2.40 -10.94 2.07
N ILE A 53 1.46 -10.11 1.61
CA ILE A 53 0.43 -10.55 0.66
C ILE A 53 1.03 -10.89 -0.71
N THR A 54 2.06 -10.17 -1.14
CA THR A 54 2.73 -10.47 -2.41
C THR A 54 3.49 -11.78 -2.35
N ALA A 55 4.24 -12.01 -1.26
CA ALA A 55 4.94 -13.25 -1.02
C ALA A 55 3.97 -14.44 -0.95
N LEU A 56 2.85 -14.27 -0.23
CA LEU A 56 1.79 -15.26 -0.15
C LEU A 56 1.22 -15.62 -1.53
N ARG A 57 0.94 -14.61 -2.35
CA ARG A 57 0.46 -14.80 -3.73
C ARG A 57 1.46 -15.61 -4.56
N LEU A 58 2.73 -15.25 -4.50
CA LEU A 58 3.79 -15.96 -5.24
C LEU A 58 3.92 -17.41 -4.80
N LEU A 59 3.85 -17.68 -3.49
CA LEU A 59 3.88 -19.04 -2.94
C LEU A 59 2.70 -19.87 -3.43
N MET A 60 1.49 -19.32 -3.46
CA MET A 60 0.29 -20.01 -3.92
C MET A 60 0.37 -20.33 -5.42
N ILE A 61 0.78 -19.35 -6.25
CA ILE A 61 0.94 -19.54 -7.70
C ILE A 61 1.98 -20.64 -7.99
N ARG A 62 3.12 -20.64 -7.29
CA ARG A 62 4.17 -21.65 -7.44
C ARG A 62 3.68 -23.09 -7.15
N ASN A 63 2.71 -23.22 -6.27
CA ASN A 63 2.13 -24.51 -5.89
C ASN A 63 0.84 -24.84 -6.69
N GLY A 64 0.54 -24.11 -7.77
CA GLY A 64 -0.60 -24.38 -8.64
C GLY A 64 -1.96 -23.99 -8.05
N TYR A 65 -2.00 -23.23 -6.95
CA TYR A 65 -3.24 -22.75 -6.37
C TYR A 65 -3.59 -21.36 -6.91
N THR A 66 -4.86 -21.18 -7.29
CA THR A 66 -5.41 -19.86 -7.64
C THR A 66 -5.81 -19.12 -6.36
N MET A 67 -5.35 -17.89 -6.24
CA MET A 67 -5.68 -17.04 -5.10
C MET A 67 -7.05 -16.41 -5.28
N ILE A 68 -7.92 -16.53 -4.27
CA ILE A 68 -9.19 -15.81 -4.23
C ILE A 68 -8.89 -14.33 -4.03
N THR A 69 -8.98 -13.56 -5.12
CA THR A 69 -8.80 -12.09 -5.07
C THR A 69 -10.14 -11.44 -4.76
N SER A 70 -10.25 -10.88 -3.58
CA SER A 70 -11.40 -10.05 -3.20
C SER A 70 -11.33 -8.67 -3.88
N ASN A 71 -12.47 -8.09 -4.25
CA ASN A 71 -12.57 -6.70 -4.73
C ASN A 71 -12.05 -5.68 -3.71
N ILE A 72 -11.99 -6.06 -2.45
CA ILE A 72 -11.42 -5.28 -1.33
C ILE A 72 -9.96 -4.89 -1.60
N ALA A 73 -9.20 -5.72 -2.33
CA ALA A 73 -7.81 -5.39 -2.68
C ALA A 73 -7.70 -4.15 -3.58
N LYS A 74 -8.68 -3.88 -4.44
CA LYS A 74 -8.71 -2.68 -5.30
C LYS A 74 -8.96 -1.42 -4.47
N TYR A 75 -9.89 -1.48 -3.52
CA TYR A 75 -10.20 -0.33 -2.65
C TYR A 75 -9.03 0.05 -1.75
N LYS A 76 -8.25 -0.93 -1.28
CA LYS A 76 -7.06 -0.67 -0.48
C LYS A 76 -6.01 0.15 -1.26
N THR A 77 -5.67 -0.27 -2.46
CA THR A 77 -4.68 0.45 -3.28
C THR A 77 -5.19 1.85 -3.64
N ALA A 78 -6.46 1.97 -3.99
CA ALA A 78 -7.08 3.26 -4.28
C ALA A 78 -7.01 4.22 -3.07
N SER A 79 -7.28 3.74 -1.85
CA SER A 79 -7.20 4.58 -0.64
C SER A 79 -5.77 5.02 -0.32
N GLN A 80 -4.77 4.18 -0.53
CA GLN A 80 -3.36 4.56 -0.34
C GLN A 80 -2.94 5.65 -1.33
N VAL A 81 -3.26 5.47 -2.61
CA VAL A 81 -2.96 6.47 -3.66
C VAL A 81 -3.71 7.77 -3.38
N PHE A 82 -4.97 7.68 -2.98
CA PHE A 82 -5.76 8.87 -2.62
C PHE A 82 -5.10 9.67 -1.50
N ILE A 83 -4.65 9.03 -0.42
CA ILE A 83 -3.98 9.74 0.69
C ILE A 83 -2.66 10.35 0.24
N ILE A 84 -1.88 9.67 -0.59
CA ILE A 84 -0.63 10.22 -1.11
C ILE A 84 -0.92 11.50 -1.91
N ILE A 85 -1.87 11.45 -2.85
CA ILE A 85 -2.25 12.61 -3.66
C ILE A 85 -2.80 13.73 -2.77
N PHE A 86 -3.68 13.40 -1.83
CA PHE A 86 -4.25 14.36 -0.89
C PHE A 86 -3.15 15.05 -0.08
N THR A 87 -2.24 14.29 0.53
CA THR A 87 -1.14 14.82 1.33
C THR A 87 -0.24 15.73 0.51
N LEU A 88 0.17 15.28 -0.69
CA LEU A 88 1.00 16.09 -1.61
C LEU A 88 0.28 17.34 -2.08
N SER A 89 -1.03 17.32 -2.21
CA SER A 89 -1.83 18.50 -2.60
C SER A 89 -1.97 19.49 -1.45
N VAL A 90 -2.07 19.02 -0.21
CA VAL A 90 -2.33 19.89 0.96
C VAL A 90 -1.05 20.50 1.53
N ILE A 91 0.08 19.81 1.44
CA ILE A 91 1.38 20.30 1.95
C ILE A 91 1.74 21.71 1.41
N PRO A 92 1.65 22.01 0.10
CA PRO A 92 1.98 23.34 -0.42
C PRO A 92 1.06 24.44 0.12
N PHE A 93 -0.19 24.09 0.46
CA PHE A 93 -1.15 25.05 0.99
C PHE A 93 -0.98 25.27 2.51
N SER A 94 -0.16 24.49 3.18
CA SER A 94 0.11 24.66 4.62
C SER A 94 0.75 26.02 4.95
N SER A 95 1.45 26.61 3.99
CA SER A 95 2.04 27.96 4.10
C SER A 95 1.06 29.09 3.77
N SER A 96 -0.14 28.79 3.26
CA SER A 96 -1.12 29.84 2.96
C SER A 96 -1.79 30.33 4.24
N GLN A 97 -1.77 31.65 4.47
CA GLN A 97 -2.34 32.29 5.66
C GLN A 97 -3.85 31.99 5.79
N TRP A 98 -4.56 31.91 4.67
CA TRP A 98 -6.00 31.65 4.69
C TRP A 98 -6.33 30.25 5.26
N LEU A 99 -5.66 29.21 4.77
CA LEU A 99 -5.91 27.83 5.20
C LEU A 99 -5.46 27.63 6.66
N SER A 100 -4.31 28.17 7.04
CA SER A 100 -3.81 28.09 8.42
C SER A 100 -4.79 28.76 9.41
N THR A 101 -5.33 29.92 9.06
CA THR A 101 -6.30 30.63 9.92
C THR A 101 -7.59 29.81 10.09
N VAL A 102 -8.12 29.22 9.02
CA VAL A 102 -9.34 28.39 9.07
C VAL A 102 -9.10 27.15 9.94
N LEU A 103 -7.99 26.48 9.79
CA LEU A 103 -7.65 25.27 10.55
C LEU A 103 -7.39 25.58 12.03
N ILE A 104 -6.66 26.65 12.33
CA ILE A 104 -6.40 27.10 13.70
C ILE A 104 -7.73 27.43 14.42
N ASN A 105 -8.66 28.11 13.75
CA ASN A 105 -9.98 28.39 14.31
C ASN A 105 -10.80 27.11 14.57
N ALA A 106 -10.55 26.03 13.81
CA ALA A 106 -11.15 24.72 14.03
C ALA A 106 -10.40 23.86 15.07
N GLY A 107 -9.28 24.35 15.61
CA GLY A 107 -8.43 23.60 16.54
C GLY A 107 -7.71 22.40 15.90
N LEU A 108 -7.52 22.39 14.58
CA LEU A 108 -6.92 21.33 13.81
C LEU A 108 -5.68 21.84 13.09
N SER A 109 -4.67 20.97 12.98
CA SER A 109 -3.52 21.21 12.10
C SER A 109 -3.60 20.31 10.84
N ILE A 110 -2.89 20.70 9.79
CA ILE A 110 -2.75 19.86 8.60
C ILE A 110 -2.11 18.51 8.98
N PHE A 111 -1.17 18.53 9.92
CA PHE A 111 -0.55 17.31 10.45
C PHE A 111 -1.59 16.36 11.05
N ASP A 112 -2.53 16.87 11.87
CA ASP A 112 -3.56 16.04 12.49
C ASP A 112 -4.47 15.39 11.44
N ILE A 113 -4.84 16.14 10.41
CA ILE A 113 -5.69 15.63 9.32
C ILE A 113 -4.98 14.51 8.55
N VAL A 114 -3.73 14.74 8.13
CA VAL A 114 -2.93 13.74 7.40
C VAL A 114 -2.68 12.51 8.27
N TYR A 115 -2.34 12.73 9.53
CA TYR A 115 -2.13 11.66 10.50
C TYR A 115 -3.38 10.79 10.67
N PHE A 116 -4.53 11.40 10.92
CA PHE A 116 -5.79 10.69 11.12
C PHE A 116 -6.22 9.91 9.87
N LEU A 117 -6.14 10.52 8.69
CA LEU A 117 -6.47 9.84 7.43
C LEU A 117 -5.54 8.65 7.18
N THR A 118 -4.24 8.81 7.43
CA THR A 118 -3.27 7.72 7.29
C THR A 118 -3.50 6.63 8.33
N LEU A 119 -3.88 6.98 9.56
CA LEU A 119 -4.24 6.01 10.59
C LEU A 119 -5.42 5.13 10.14
N VAL A 120 -6.48 5.74 9.62
CA VAL A 120 -7.65 5.02 9.09
C VAL A 120 -7.24 4.04 7.99
N VAL A 121 -6.41 4.47 7.04
CA VAL A 121 -5.92 3.57 5.96
C VAL A 121 -4.99 2.50 6.49
N THR A 122 -4.18 2.79 7.50
CA THR A 122 -3.31 1.79 8.13
C THR A 122 -4.14 0.70 8.80
N ILE A 123 -5.17 1.06 9.55
CA ILE A 123 -6.10 0.11 10.19
C ILE A 123 -6.84 -0.71 9.11
N PHE A 124 -7.38 -0.05 8.09
CA PHE A 124 -8.06 -0.73 6.98
C PHE A 124 -7.12 -1.71 6.26
N THR A 125 -5.88 -1.30 6.03
CA THR A 125 -4.84 -2.14 5.42
C THR A 125 -4.51 -3.35 6.28
N ALA A 126 -4.37 -3.19 7.60
CA ALA A 126 -4.12 -4.28 8.53
C ALA A 126 -5.28 -5.30 8.55
N ILE A 127 -6.52 -4.82 8.69
CA ILE A 127 -7.73 -5.65 8.70
C ILE A 127 -7.85 -6.46 7.41
N THR A 128 -7.67 -5.81 6.25
CA THR A 128 -7.72 -6.50 4.96
C THR A 128 -6.59 -7.51 4.78
N GLY A 129 -5.42 -7.26 5.35
CA GLY A 129 -4.30 -8.20 5.37
C GLY A 129 -4.63 -9.46 6.17
N ILE A 130 -5.17 -9.30 7.36
CA ILE A 130 -5.59 -10.41 8.23
C ILE A 130 -6.72 -11.21 7.56
N ALA A 131 -7.74 -10.54 7.02
CA ALA A 131 -8.84 -11.18 6.31
C ALA A 131 -8.33 -12.04 5.14
N TYR A 132 -7.37 -11.53 4.39
CA TYR A 132 -6.75 -12.24 3.27
C TYR A 132 -6.01 -13.50 3.71
N PHE A 133 -5.27 -13.42 4.80
CA PHE A 133 -4.57 -14.56 5.40
C PHE A 133 -5.55 -15.62 5.88
N LEU A 134 -6.64 -15.22 6.55
CA LEU A 134 -7.66 -16.13 7.05
C LEU A 134 -8.41 -16.86 5.93
N GLN A 135 -8.78 -16.16 4.86
CA GLN A 135 -9.46 -16.72 3.69
C GLN A 135 -8.61 -17.79 2.99
N ASN A 136 -7.29 -17.63 2.96
CA ASN A 136 -6.37 -18.54 2.27
C ASN A 136 -5.70 -19.55 3.21
N LYS A 137 -6.07 -19.56 4.51
CA LYS A 137 -5.46 -20.42 5.55
C LYS A 137 -5.49 -21.92 5.19
N THR A 138 -6.58 -22.40 4.61
CA THR A 138 -6.75 -23.82 4.27
C THR A 138 -5.78 -24.24 3.16
N GLN A 139 -5.58 -23.39 2.17
CA GLN A 139 -4.65 -23.65 1.07
C GLN A 139 -3.21 -23.56 1.56
N LEU A 140 -2.90 -22.60 2.45
CA LEU A 140 -1.61 -22.49 3.10
C LEU A 140 -1.25 -23.74 3.92
N LYS A 141 -2.19 -24.26 4.71
CA LYS A 141 -1.97 -25.51 5.47
C LYS A 141 -1.62 -26.67 4.55
N LYS A 142 -2.29 -26.81 3.41
CA LYS A 142 -1.96 -27.84 2.41
C LYS A 142 -0.54 -27.70 1.88
N ILE A 143 -0.11 -26.49 1.54
CA ILE A 143 1.25 -26.23 1.02
C ILE A 143 2.31 -26.60 2.07
N ILE A 144 2.08 -26.28 3.33
CA ILE A 144 3.03 -26.56 4.43
C ILE A 144 3.05 -28.06 4.78
N SER A 145 1.90 -28.75 4.70
CA SER A 145 1.79 -30.18 5.01
C SER A 145 2.34 -31.09 3.92
N PHE A 146 2.58 -30.61 2.71
CA PHE A 146 3.18 -31.37 1.60
C PHE A 146 4.71 -31.25 1.54
N ARG A 147 5.33 -30.58 2.48
CA ARG A 147 6.77 -30.42 2.59
C ARG A 147 7.32 -31.18 3.80
#